data_e48215095cb88182ffa209a31d997b38
#
_entry.id   e48215095cb88182ffa209a31d997b38
#
_cell.length_a   1.000
_cell.length_b   1.000
_cell.length_c   1.000
_cell.angle_alpha   90.00
_cell.angle_beta   90.00
_cell.angle_gamma   90.00
#
_symmetry.space_group_name_H-M   'P 1'
#
loop_
_entity.id
_entity.type
_entity.pdbx_description
1 polymer ?
#
loop_
_entity_poly.entity_id
_entity_poly.type
_entity_poly.pdbx_seq_one_letter_code
_entity_poly.pdbx_strand_id
1 'polypeptide(L)'
;MNKNDIVTVEITDIGVSGEGIGHVDGYTLFIKDAVIGDVVEAKVMKAKKNYGYARLMKVITPSEYRVEPKCAFARRCGGCQIQEMSYDRQLVFKDQKIRGNLERIGGFTKDQIDTVMQPVVGMEHPFGYRNKAQFPFGTDKEANPITGFYAGRTHDIIANTDCALGVEQNKEILEIILQYMRENKIKSYDEKTGKGLIRHVLIRYGFKTKEIMVCLVVNGKRLPKAERLIEKLIQIEGMTSITISPNTRRDNVIMGDSYEILWGQGYITDYIGNVKYQISPLSFYQVNPVQTEKLYGLALEYADLKGDETVWDLYCGIGTISLFLAQKAKQVYGVEIVPQAIDDAKENAKINAIDNAEFFVGKAEEVLPEYYAEYEREHNGETAHADVIVVDPPRKGCDETLLETIVKMQPEKVVYVSCDSATLARDLKYLCANGYEIKMCRGVDQFPQTVHVETVCLLQRK
;
A
#
# COMPACT_ATOMS: atom_id res chain seq x y z
N MET A 1 -24.74 -18.25 23.52
CA MET A 1 -23.28 -18.28 23.29
C MET A 1 -22.57 -17.46 24.35
N ASN A 2 -21.62 -18.07 25.09
CA ASN A 2 -20.92 -17.43 26.20
C ASN A 2 -19.40 -17.42 25.95
N LYS A 3 -18.69 -16.55 26.69
CA LYS A 3 -17.21 -16.56 26.67
C LYS A 3 -16.71 -17.90 27.20
N ASN A 4 -15.70 -18.46 26.55
CA ASN A 4 -15.06 -19.76 26.80
C ASN A 4 -15.83 -20.98 26.28
N ASP A 5 -17.02 -20.84 25.70
CA ASP A 5 -17.68 -21.96 25.03
C ASP A 5 -16.75 -22.50 23.91
N ILE A 6 -16.73 -23.83 23.78
CA ILE A 6 -16.04 -24.52 22.68
C ILE A 6 -17.10 -25.05 21.74
N VAL A 7 -17.01 -24.72 20.48
CA VAL A 7 -18.01 -25.07 19.46
C VAL A 7 -17.35 -25.62 18.21
N THR A 8 -18.05 -26.53 17.53
CA THR A 8 -17.73 -26.97 16.21
C THR A 8 -18.53 -26.13 15.22
N VAL A 9 -17.86 -25.58 14.21
CA VAL A 9 -18.50 -24.69 13.25
C VAL A 9 -17.88 -24.84 11.86
N GLU A 10 -18.74 -24.84 10.86
CA GLU A 10 -18.34 -24.75 9.44
C GLU A 10 -18.15 -23.29 9.06
N ILE A 11 -17.09 -23.01 8.33
CA ILE A 11 -16.75 -21.67 7.82
C ILE A 11 -17.41 -21.49 6.45
N THR A 12 -18.41 -20.62 6.40
CA THR A 12 -19.24 -20.41 5.21
C THR A 12 -18.94 -19.12 4.48
N ASP A 13 -18.20 -18.18 5.11
CA ASP A 13 -17.85 -16.89 4.50
C ASP A 13 -16.54 -16.34 5.10
N ILE A 14 -16.08 -15.19 4.58
CA ILE A 14 -14.85 -14.52 5.02
C ILE A 14 -15.16 -13.06 5.33
N GLY A 15 -14.75 -12.62 6.52
CA GLY A 15 -14.86 -11.24 6.95
C GLY A 15 -13.87 -10.31 6.24
N VAL A 16 -14.15 -9.01 6.29
CA VAL A 16 -13.34 -7.96 5.65
C VAL A 16 -11.87 -7.91 6.12
N SER A 17 -11.58 -8.43 7.30
CA SER A 17 -10.22 -8.54 7.86
C SER A 17 -9.59 -9.92 7.66
N GLY A 18 -10.24 -10.83 6.93
CA GLY A 18 -9.75 -12.18 6.62
C GLY A 18 -10.13 -13.25 7.65
N GLU A 19 -10.98 -12.92 8.64
CA GLU A 19 -11.52 -13.93 9.56
C GLU A 19 -12.52 -14.82 8.83
N GLY A 20 -12.47 -16.15 9.07
CA GLY A 20 -13.53 -17.04 8.66
C GLY A 20 -14.82 -16.71 9.42
N ILE A 21 -15.95 -16.75 8.74
CA ILE A 21 -17.29 -16.55 9.33
C ILE A 21 -18.03 -17.86 9.29
N GLY A 22 -18.58 -18.27 10.44
CA GLY A 22 -19.47 -19.41 10.57
C GLY A 22 -20.62 -19.12 11.52
N HIS A 23 -21.62 -20.01 11.52
CA HIS A 23 -22.83 -19.83 12.29
C HIS A 23 -23.09 -21.06 13.19
N VAL A 24 -23.46 -20.81 14.43
CA VAL A 24 -23.90 -21.87 15.40
C VAL A 24 -25.24 -21.43 15.94
N ASP A 25 -26.29 -22.18 15.64
CA ASP A 25 -27.69 -21.89 16.05
C ASP A 25 -28.09 -20.42 15.69
N GLY A 26 -27.70 -19.95 14.49
CA GLY A 26 -27.97 -18.60 14.03
C GLY A 26 -27.06 -17.51 14.62
N TYR A 27 -26.14 -17.86 15.53
CA TYR A 27 -25.18 -16.93 16.10
C TYR A 27 -23.89 -16.86 15.28
N THR A 28 -23.52 -15.67 14.82
CA THR A 28 -22.34 -15.46 13.94
C THR A 28 -21.04 -15.45 14.73
N LEU A 29 -20.06 -16.21 14.27
CA LEU A 29 -18.70 -16.23 14.82
C LEU A 29 -17.67 -15.81 13.78
N PHE A 30 -16.79 -14.88 14.19
CA PHE A 30 -15.59 -14.47 13.44
C PHE A 30 -14.38 -15.22 14.02
N ILE A 31 -13.71 -16.02 13.20
CA ILE A 31 -12.65 -16.94 13.62
C ILE A 31 -11.39 -16.65 12.83
N LYS A 32 -10.40 -16.06 13.50
CA LYS A 32 -9.10 -15.77 12.88
C LYS A 32 -8.41 -17.08 12.47
N ASP A 33 -7.70 -17.05 11.33
CA ASP A 33 -6.92 -18.16 10.76
C ASP A 33 -7.78 -19.36 10.29
N ALA A 34 -9.11 -19.20 10.20
CA ALA A 34 -10.02 -20.17 9.61
C ALA A 34 -10.31 -19.81 8.15
N VAL A 35 -10.30 -20.81 7.27
CA VAL A 35 -10.51 -20.65 5.83
C VAL A 35 -11.93 -21.11 5.47
N ILE A 36 -12.54 -20.44 4.50
CA ILE A 36 -13.88 -20.83 4.00
C ILE A 36 -13.88 -22.30 3.58
N GLY A 37 -14.89 -23.06 4.01
CA GLY A 37 -15.03 -24.49 3.80
C GLY A 37 -14.37 -25.37 4.88
N ASP A 38 -13.61 -24.78 5.84
CA ASP A 38 -13.13 -25.54 6.99
C ASP A 38 -14.29 -25.92 7.91
N VAL A 39 -14.19 -27.10 8.53
CA VAL A 39 -14.91 -27.41 9.77
C VAL A 39 -13.92 -27.33 10.93
N VAL A 40 -14.19 -26.45 11.90
CA VAL A 40 -13.23 -26.13 12.96
C VAL A 40 -13.82 -26.27 14.35
N GLU A 41 -12.97 -26.62 15.32
CA GLU A 41 -13.24 -26.40 16.74
C GLU A 41 -12.71 -25.02 17.12
N ALA A 42 -13.60 -24.19 17.68
CA ALA A 42 -13.28 -22.81 18.04
C ALA A 42 -13.70 -22.47 19.46
N LYS A 43 -12.85 -21.73 20.18
CA LYS A 43 -13.14 -21.21 21.54
C LYS A 43 -13.60 -19.78 21.47
N VAL A 44 -14.79 -19.48 22.00
CA VAL A 44 -15.35 -18.14 22.06
C VAL A 44 -14.54 -17.26 23.01
N MET A 45 -13.89 -16.23 22.47
CA MET A 45 -13.07 -15.28 23.22
C MET A 45 -13.88 -14.07 23.70
N LYS A 46 -14.84 -13.63 22.87
CA LYS A 46 -15.71 -12.48 23.16
C LYS A 46 -17.08 -12.71 22.54
N ALA A 47 -18.12 -12.70 23.38
CA ALA A 47 -19.50 -12.77 22.94
C ALA A 47 -20.14 -11.37 22.99
N LYS A 48 -20.92 -11.05 21.95
CA LYS A 48 -21.80 -9.88 21.81
C LYS A 48 -23.23 -10.38 21.68
N LYS A 49 -24.22 -9.49 21.56
CA LYS A 49 -25.64 -9.87 21.47
C LYS A 49 -25.93 -10.80 20.29
N ASN A 50 -25.42 -10.48 19.09
CA ASN A 50 -25.77 -11.17 17.84
C ASN A 50 -24.56 -11.84 17.16
N TYR A 51 -23.33 -11.63 17.66
CA TYR A 51 -22.11 -12.19 17.08
C TYR A 51 -20.99 -12.30 18.12
N GLY A 52 -19.96 -13.06 17.80
CA GLY A 52 -18.80 -13.21 18.66
C GLY A 52 -17.49 -13.36 17.88
N TYR A 53 -16.40 -13.30 18.62
CA TYR A 53 -15.06 -13.60 18.12
C TYR A 53 -14.57 -14.86 18.79
N ALA A 54 -14.05 -15.80 18.00
CA ALA A 54 -13.52 -17.04 18.52
C ALA A 54 -12.10 -17.28 18.03
N ARG A 55 -11.37 -18.07 18.79
CA ARG A 55 -10.03 -18.53 18.48
C ARG A 55 -10.10 -19.92 17.86
N LEU A 56 -9.46 -20.11 16.72
CA LEU A 56 -9.25 -21.41 16.10
C LEU A 56 -8.44 -22.30 17.07
N MET A 57 -9.00 -23.41 17.51
CA MET A 57 -8.35 -24.42 18.36
C MET A 57 -7.79 -25.56 17.52
N LYS A 58 -8.62 -26.07 16.59
CA LYS A 58 -8.27 -27.20 15.73
C LYS A 58 -9.08 -27.12 14.42
N VAL A 59 -8.45 -27.45 13.30
CA VAL A 59 -9.13 -27.76 12.05
C VAL A 59 -9.52 -29.23 12.10
N ILE A 60 -10.83 -29.53 12.09
CA ILE A 60 -11.37 -30.89 12.11
C ILE A 60 -11.35 -31.46 10.70
N THR A 61 -11.94 -30.72 9.75
CA THR A 61 -11.91 -31.05 8.33
C THR A 61 -11.38 -29.83 7.59
N PRO A 62 -10.20 -29.93 6.95
CA PRO A 62 -9.65 -28.82 6.17
C PRO A 62 -10.45 -28.60 4.89
N SER A 63 -10.62 -27.34 4.52
CA SER A 63 -11.15 -26.91 3.23
C SER A 63 -10.21 -27.32 2.09
N GLU A 64 -10.75 -27.55 0.90
CA GLU A 64 -9.98 -27.68 -0.33
C GLU A 64 -9.12 -26.43 -0.65
N TYR A 65 -9.52 -25.26 -0.14
CA TYR A 65 -8.80 -23.99 -0.31
C TYR A 65 -7.72 -23.76 0.77
N ARG A 66 -7.61 -24.62 1.79
CA ARG A 66 -6.61 -24.51 2.83
C ARG A 66 -5.25 -24.99 2.33
N VAL A 67 -4.24 -24.14 2.54
CA VAL A 67 -2.84 -24.44 2.26
C VAL A 67 -1.97 -24.23 3.49
N GLU A 68 -0.81 -24.88 3.54
CA GLU A 68 0.20 -24.59 4.56
C GLU A 68 0.85 -23.24 4.25
N PRO A 69 0.87 -22.28 5.21
CA PRO A 69 1.47 -20.98 4.99
C PRO A 69 3.00 -21.08 4.82
N LYS A 70 3.55 -20.38 3.83
CA LYS A 70 5.00 -20.34 3.58
C LYS A 70 5.78 -19.75 4.76
N CYS A 71 5.16 -18.85 5.51
CA CYS A 71 5.77 -18.17 6.67
C CYS A 71 5.37 -18.85 7.97
N ALA A 72 6.34 -19.35 8.74
CA ALA A 72 6.11 -19.97 10.05
C ALA A 72 5.44 -19.03 11.09
N PHE A 73 5.47 -17.73 10.83
CA PHE A 73 4.89 -16.71 11.70
C PHE A 73 3.54 -16.18 11.23
N ALA A 74 2.94 -16.73 10.15
CA ALA A 74 1.73 -16.21 9.51
C ALA A 74 0.59 -15.93 10.50
N ARG A 75 0.34 -16.85 11.44
CA ARG A 75 -0.72 -16.73 12.47
C ARG A 75 -0.44 -15.71 13.56
N ARG A 76 0.82 -15.41 13.81
CA ARG A 76 1.27 -14.53 14.90
C ARG A 76 1.55 -13.11 14.40
N CYS A 77 2.15 -13.00 13.22
CA CYS A 77 2.50 -11.75 12.57
C CYS A 77 1.25 -10.99 12.11
N GLY A 78 1.24 -9.67 12.27
CA GLY A 78 0.16 -8.80 11.80
C GLY A 78 0.21 -8.48 10.29
N GLY A 79 1.25 -8.91 9.58
CA GLY A 79 1.50 -8.53 8.18
C GLY A 79 0.63 -9.26 7.16
N CYS A 80 0.33 -10.54 7.38
CA CYS A 80 -0.50 -11.37 6.50
C CYS A 80 -1.77 -11.81 7.22
N GLN A 81 -2.92 -11.81 6.53
CA GLN A 81 -4.20 -12.20 7.12
C GLN A 81 -4.79 -13.47 6.53
N ILE A 82 -4.41 -13.85 5.31
CA ILE A 82 -5.05 -14.93 4.53
C ILE A 82 -4.04 -15.89 3.89
N GLN A 83 -2.86 -16.05 4.50
CA GLN A 83 -1.79 -16.89 3.93
C GLN A 83 -2.12 -18.40 4.00
N GLU A 84 -3.06 -18.82 4.85
CA GLU A 84 -3.58 -20.19 4.90
C GLU A 84 -4.59 -20.51 3.77
N MET A 85 -4.96 -19.54 2.95
CA MET A 85 -5.88 -19.69 1.83
C MET A 85 -5.11 -19.79 0.51
N SER A 86 -5.51 -20.70 -0.38
CA SER A 86 -4.92 -20.82 -1.72
C SER A 86 -5.01 -19.51 -2.49
N TYR A 87 -4.02 -19.22 -3.31
CA TYR A 87 -3.90 -17.93 -3.96
C TYR A 87 -5.09 -17.62 -4.88
N ASP A 88 -5.56 -18.61 -5.64
CA ASP A 88 -6.75 -18.43 -6.49
C ASP A 88 -7.98 -18.05 -5.66
N ARG A 89 -8.14 -18.66 -4.48
CA ARG A 89 -9.26 -18.32 -3.59
C ARG A 89 -9.10 -16.92 -2.96
N GLN A 90 -7.86 -16.46 -2.74
CA GLN A 90 -7.62 -15.08 -2.33
C GLN A 90 -8.10 -14.08 -3.39
N LEU A 91 -7.88 -14.35 -4.68
CA LEU A 91 -8.36 -13.50 -5.78
C LEU A 91 -9.89 -13.45 -5.83
N VAL A 92 -10.55 -14.58 -5.66
CA VAL A 92 -12.03 -14.64 -5.55
C VAL A 92 -12.54 -13.83 -4.35
N PHE A 93 -11.90 -13.95 -3.19
CA PHE A 93 -12.24 -13.14 -2.00
C PHE A 93 -12.12 -11.64 -2.29
N LYS A 94 -11.05 -11.21 -2.95
CA LYS A 94 -10.82 -9.80 -3.29
C LYS A 94 -11.83 -9.26 -4.30
N ASP A 95 -12.20 -10.06 -5.29
CA ASP A 95 -13.28 -9.73 -6.23
C ASP A 95 -14.62 -9.56 -5.50
N GLN A 96 -14.99 -10.54 -4.66
CA GLN A 96 -16.21 -10.50 -3.87
C GLN A 96 -16.26 -9.30 -2.91
N LYS A 97 -15.11 -8.90 -2.35
CA LYS A 97 -15.00 -7.72 -1.49
C LYS A 97 -15.31 -6.43 -2.25
N ILE A 98 -14.77 -6.26 -3.46
CA ILE A 98 -15.05 -5.09 -4.30
C ILE A 98 -16.54 -5.06 -4.66
N ARG A 99 -17.07 -6.15 -5.21
CA ARG A 99 -18.49 -6.29 -5.60
C ARG A 99 -19.43 -6.00 -4.44
N GLY A 100 -19.16 -6.59 -3.27
CA GLY A 100 -19.96 -6.38 -2.07
C GLY A 100 -19.95 -4.94 -1.56
N ASN A 101 -18.85 -4.20 -1.72
CA ASN A 101 -18.80 -2.78 -1.38
C ASN A 101 -19.55 -1.92 -2.41
N LEU A 102 -19.42 -2.21 -3.70
CA LEU A 102 -20.19 -1.53 -4.75
C LEU A 102 -21.69 -1.71 -4.54
N GLU A 103 -22.14 -2.92 -4.17
CA GLU A 103 -23.56 -3.19 -3.89
C GLU A 103 -24.03 -2.49 -2.61
N ARG A 104 -23.38 -2.74 -1.47
CA ARG A 104 -23.88 -2.33 -0.16
C ARG A 104 -23.65 -0.85 0.15
N ILE A 105 -22.53 -0.29 -0.29
CA ILE A 105 -22.14 1.11 -0.02
C ILE A 105 -22.47 1.99 -1.22
N GLY A 106 -22.08 1.55 -2.42
CA GLY A 106 -22.34 2.24 -3.67
C GLY A 106 -23.81 2.25 -4.06
N GLY A 107 -24.56 1.22 -3.67
CA GLY A 107 -25.98 1.06 -4.03
C GLY A 107 -26.19 0.63 -5.48
N PHE A 108 -25.16 0.11 -6.13
CA PHE A 108 -25.25 -0.42 -7.49
C PHE A 108 -25.94 -1.79 -7.49
N THR A 109 -26.71 -2.07 -8.52
CA THR A 109 -27.36 -3.39 -8.68
C THR A 109 -26.34 -4.43 -9.12
N LYS A 110 -26.65 -5.72 -8.90
CA LYS A 110 -25.79 -6.83 -9.35
C LYS A 110 -25.56 -6.79 -10.85
N ASP A 111 -26.60 -6.52 -11.65
CA ASP A 111 -26.48 -6.43 -13.10
C ASP A 111 -25.54 -5.30 -13.54
N GLN A 112 -25.61 -4.14 -12.87
CA GLN A 112 -24.68 -3.04 -13.12
C GLN A 112 -23.25 -3.43 -12.79
N ILE A 113 -23.04 -4.08 -11.63
CA ILE A 113 -21.73 -4.55 -11.19
C ILE A 113 -21.18 -5.60 -12.16
N ASP A 114 -21.99 -6.59 -12.56
CA ASP A 114 -21.56 -7.66 -13.46
C ASP A 114 -21.20 -7.14 -14.86
N THR A 115 -21.83 -6.04 -15.30
CA THR A 115 -21.53 -5.40 -16.59
C THR A 115 -20.15 -4.73 -16.59
N VAL A 116 -19.70 -4.14 -15.46
CA VAL A 116 -18.49 -3.30 -15.42
C VAL A 116 -17.28 -4.00 -14.77
N MET A 117 -17.53 -5.01 -13.92
CA MET A 117 -16.46 -5.70 -13.18
C MET A 117 -15.72 -6.70 -14.05
N GLN A 118 -14.39 -6.57 -14.05
CA GLN A 118 -13.46 -7.51 -14.68
C GLN A 118 -12.75 -8.36 -13.62
N PRO A 119 -12.26 -9.57 -13.96
CA PRO A 119 -11.53 -10.43 -13.04
C PRO A 119 -10.31 -9.73 -12.43
N VAL A 120 -10.06 -9.99 -11.14
CA VAL A 120 -8.91 -9.42 -10.43
C VAL A 120 -7.59 -9.85 -11.08
N VAL A 121 -6.69 -8.90 -11.28
CA VAL A 121 -5.33 -9.16 -11.79
C VAL A 121 -4.46 -9.72 -10.67
N GLY A 122 -4.13 -11.01 -10.76
CA GLY A 122 -3.24 -11.69 -9.82
C GLY A 122 -1.77 -11.59 -10.17
N MET A 123 -0.93 -12.18 -9.28
CA MET A 123 0.51 -12.38 -9.47
C MET A 123 0.82 -13.83 -9.80
N GLU A 124 1.80 -14.05 -10.66
CA GLU A 124 2.36 -15.39 -10.90
C GLU A 124 3.15 -15.89 -9.67
N HIS A 125 3.93 -15.01 -9.05
CA HIS A 125 4.73 -15.30 -7.86
C HIS A 125 4.30 -14.39 -6.68
N PRO A 126 3.30 -14.81 -5.85
CA PRO A 126 2.71 -13.97 -4.83
C PRO A 126 3.52 -13.89 -3.52
N PHE A 127 4.84 -14.05 -3.60
CA PHE A 127 5.82 -13.92 -2.52
C PHE A 127 7.06 -13.18 -3.02
N GLY A 128 7.90 -12.67 -2.11
CA GLY A 128 9.14 -11.97 -2.44
C GLY A 128 8.93 -10.67 -3.24
N TYR A 129 7.74 -10.09 -3.21
CA TYR A 129 7.36 -8.98 -4.08
C TYR A 129 7.60 -7.59 -3.49
N ARG A 130 7.81 -7.50 -2.16
CA ARG A 130 7.92 -6.19 -1.50
C ARG A 130 9.30 -5.59 -1.69
N ASN A 131 9.33 -4.47 -2.41
CA ASN A 131 10.54 -3.67 -2.62
C ASN A 131 10.87 -2.75 -1.44
N LYS A 132 9.98 -2.65 -0.45
CA LYS A 132 10.17 -1.84 0.76
C LYS A 132 9.72 -2.60 1.99
N ALA A 133 10.56 -2.62 3.02
CA ALA A 133 10.22 -3.13 4.33
C ALA A 133 10.75 -2.19 5.43
N GLN A 134 9.96 -2.02 6.49
CA GLN A 134 10.33 -1.27 7.68
C GLN A 134 10.28 -2.21 8.87
N PHE A 135 11.44 -2.51 9.44
CA PHE A 135 11.57 -3.46 10.54
C PHE A 135 11.79 -2.71 11.85
N PRO A 136 10.92 -2.83 12.84
CA PRO A 136 11.17 -2.33 14.19
C PRO A 136 12.26 -3.13 14.89
N PHE A 137 13.03 -2.47 15.75
CA PHE A 137 13.97 -3.10 16.66
C PHE A 137 13.46 -3.10 18.09
N GLY A 138 13.66 -4.20 18.78
CA GLY A 138 13.30 -4.39 20.17
C GLY A 138 14.35 -5.21 20.91
N THR A 139 14.01 -5.66 22.10
CA THR A 139 14.88 -6.43 22.97
C THR A 139 14.15 -7.66 23.45
N ASP A 140 14.79 -8.83 23.39
CA ASP A 140 14.25 -10.07 23.94
C ASP A 140 14.38 -10.13 25.48
N LYS A 141 13.96 -11.24 26.06
CA LYS A 141 13.99 -11.45 27.52
C LYS A 141 15.42 -11.54 28.07
N GLU A 142 16.38 -11.92 27.25
CA GLU A 142 17.80 -12.03 27.55
C GLU A 142 18.57 -10.73 27.29
N ALA A 143 17.86 -9.63 26.98
CA ALA A 143 18.38 -8.31 26.65
C ALA A 143 19.19 -8.25 25.33
N ASN A 144 19.00 -9.20 24.43
CA ASN A 144 19.58 -9.14 23.09
C ASN A 144 18.70 -8.29 22.14
N PRO A 145 19.29 -7.56 21.19
CA PRO A 145 18.52 -6.89 20.17
C PRO A 145 17.84 -7.91 19.24
N ILE A 146 16.58 -7.67 18.96
CA ILE A 146 15.77 -8.43 18.00
C ILE A 146 15.15 -7.47 16.99
N THR A 147 14.79 -7.99 15.81
CA THR A 147 14.02 -7.27 14.79
C THR A 147 13.05 -8.22 14.08
N GLY A 148 12.03 -7.66 13.45
CA GLY A 148 11.01 -8.42 12.75
C GLY A 148 9.77 -7.57 12.53
N PHE A 149 8.59 -8.11 12.82
CA PHE A 149 7.32 -7.39 12.67
C PHE A 149 6.49 -7.48 13.95
N TYR A 150 5.57 -6.54 14.11
CA TYR A 150 4.66 -6.55 15.24
C TYR A 150 3.66 -7.72 15.15
N ALA A 151 3.41 -8.33 16.29
CA ALA A 151 2.30 -9.26 16.45
C ALA A 151 0.96 -8.51 16.24
N GLY A 152 -0.01 -9.19 15.68
CA GLY A 152 -1.29 -8.58 15.36
C GLY A 152 -1.93 -7.87 16.55
N ARG A 153 -2.29 -6.59 16.37
CA ARG A 153 -2.92 -5.72 17.40
C ARG A 153 -2.05 -5.41 18.63
N THR A 154 -0.74 -5.59 18.54
CA THR A 154 0.22 -5.25 19.60
C THR A 154 1.45 -4.58 19.01
N HIS A 155 2.34 -4.07 19.88
CA HIS A 155 3.70 -3.63 19.52
C HIS A 155 4.76 -4.64 19.96
N ASP A 156 4.37 -5.88 20.28
CA ASP A 156 5.32 -6.94 20.59
C ASP A 156 5.98 -7.42 19.28
N ILE A 157 7.29 -7.39 19.23
CA ILE A 157 8.06 -7.78 18.05
C ILE A 157 8.20 -9.30 17.99
N ILE A 158 7.77 -9.87 16.88
CA ILE A 158 8.09 -11.24 16.51
C ILE A 158 9.43 -11.23 15.81
N ALA A 159 10.44 -11.81 16.42
CA ALA A 159 11.76 -11.92 15.84
C ALA A 159 11.71 -12.74 14.55
N ASN A 160 11.88 -12.06 13.41
CA ASN A 160 11.81 -12.64 12.09
C ASN A 160 12.62 -11.79 11.10
N THR A 161 13.79 -12.26 10.71
CA THR A 161 14.62 -11.62 9.68
C THR A 161 14.30 -12.12 8.27
N ASP A 162 13.51 -13.20 8.13
CA ASP A 162 13.22 -13.87 6.87
C ASP A 162 11.71 -13.81 6.55
N CYS A 163 11.27 -12.64 6.08
CA CYS A 163 9.88 -12.43 5.71
C CYS A 163 9.61 -12.94 4.28
N ALA A 164 8.70 -13.90 4.14
CA ALA A 164 8.35 -14.49 2.85
C ALA A 164 7.80 -13.49 1.80
N LEU A 165 7.35 -12.29 2.22
CA LEU A 165 6.90 -11.24 1.29
C LEU A 165 8.02 -10.31 0.84
N GLY A 166 9.10 -10.19 1.61
CA GLY A 166 10.26 -9.35 1.32
C GLY A 166 11.24 -10.02 0.37
N VAL A 167 12.19 -9.23 -0.11
CA VAL A 167 13.33 -9.73 -0.87
C VAL A 167 14.32 -10.45 0.06
N GLU A 168 15.05 -11.42 -0.48
CA GLU A 168 15.97 -12.26 0.31
C GLU A 168 17.13 -11.48 0.95
N GLN A 169 17.57 -10.38 0.31
CA GLN A 169 18.62 -9.49 0.83
C GLN A 169 18.28 -8.89 2.20
N ASN A 170 16.99 -8.77 2.54
CA ASN A 170 16.57 -8.25 3.85
C ASN A 170 17.19 -9.05 5.00
N LYS A 171 17.29 -10.37 4.88
CA LYS A 171 17.81 -11.25 5.92
C LYS A 171 19.27 -10.92 6.28
N GLU A 172 20.13 -10.88 5.28
CA GLU A 172 21.53 -10.57 5.46
C GLU A 172 21.75 -9.17 6.05
N ILE A 173 21.02 -8.16 5.53
CA ILE A 173 21.09 -6.78 6.05
C ILE A 173 20.69 -6.73 7.52
N LEU A 174 19.60 -7.38 7.90
CA LEU A 174 19.12 -7.39 9.30
C LEU A 174 20.09 -8.12 10.24
N GLU A 175 20.68 -9.23 9.80
CA GLU A 175 21.66 -9.97 10.58
C GLU A 175 22.95 -9.16 10.81
N ILE A 176 23.42 -8.43 9.79
CA ILE A 176 24.55 -7.49 9.90
C ILE A 176 24.25 -6.38 10.92
N ILE A 177 23.06 -5.77 10.86
CA ILE A 177 22.66 -4.71 11.80
C ILE A 177 22.56 -5.26 13.23
N LEU A 178 21.94 -6.42 13.44
CA LEU A 178 21.83 -7.05 14.75
C LEU A 178 23.22 -7.39 15.32
N GLN A 179 24.14 -7.89 14.49
CA GLN A 179 25.51 -8.16 14.90
C GLN A 179 26.25 -6.87 15.30
N TYR A 180 26.15 -5.82 14.48
CA TYR A 180 26.71 -4.51 14.78
C TYR A 180 26.20 -3.95 16.12
N MET A 181 24.89 -4.08 16.40
CA MET A 181 24.29 -3.65 17.66
C MET A 181 24.88 -4.41 18.86
N ARG A 182 25.04 -5.75 18.76
CA ARG A 182 25.62 -6.58 19.81
C ARG A 182 27.09 -6.23 20.07
N GLU A 183 27.89 -6.16 19.02
CA GLU A 183 29.33 -5.86 19.11
C GLU A 183 29.65 -4.48 19.73
N ASN A 184 28.77 -3.50 19.44
CA ASN A 184 28.99 -2.13 19.91
C ASN A 184 28.09 -1.73 21.10
N LYS A 185 27.36 -2.70 21.69
CA LYS A 185 26.48 -2.51 22.86
C LYS A 185 25.40 -1.42 22.60
N ILE A 186 24.90 -1.33 21.36
CA ILE A 186 23.86 -0.39 20.96
C ILE A 186 22.50 -0.98 21.32
N LYS A 187 21.69 -0.22 22.05
CA LYS A 187 20.36 -0.65 22.49
C LYS A 187 19.30 -0.30 21.47
N SER A 188 18.33 -1.20 21.31
CA SER A 188 17.08 -0.93 20.62
C SER A 188 16.27 0.13 21.38
N TYR A 189 15.51 0.94 20.65
CA TYR A 189 14.60 1.90 21.24
C TYR A 189 13.45 1.18 21.96
N ASP A 190 13.14 1.60 23.16
CA ASP A 190 11.99 1.15 23.94
C ASP A 190 10.95 2.26 23.99
N GLU A 191 9.78 2.03 23.37
CA GLU A 191 8.67 2.99 23.28
C GLU A 191 8.13 3.40 24.67
N LYS A 192 8.18 2.51 25.66
CA LYS A 192 7.67 2.77 27.01
C LYS A 192 8.55 3.75 27.78
N THR A 193 9.86 3.58 27.67
CA THR A 193 10.83 4.39 28.41
C THR A 193 11.37 5.56 27.59
N GLY A 194 11.27 5.51 26.26
CA GLY A 194 11.88 6.47 25.35
C GLY A 194 13.40 6.37 25.27
N LYS A 195 13.99 5.28 25.73
CA LYS A 195 15.43 5.04 25.76
C LYS A 195 15.86 4.05 24.69
N GLY A 196 17.17 4.08 24.35
CA GLY A 196 17.73 3.28 23.26
C GLY A 196 17.89 4.08 21.99
N LEU A 197 18.67 3.57 21.04
CA LEU A 197 19.08 4.32 19.85
C LEU A 197 18.36 3.88 18.58
N ILE A 198 18.44 2.59 18.20
CA ILE A 198 17.89 2.12 16.94
C ILE A 198 16.42 1.80 17.11
N ARG A 199 15.57 2.49 16.34
CA ARG A 199 14.10 2.33 16.33
C ARG A 199 13.65 1.36 15.25
N HIS A 200 14.03 1.66 14.01
CA HIS A 200 13.64 0.90 12.81
C HIS A 200 14.79 0.87 11.81
N VAL A 201 14.70 -0.03 10.86
CA VAL A 201 15.41 0.07 9.60
C VAL A 201 14.39 0.04 8.45
N LEU A 202 14.55 0.98 7.52
CA LEU A 202 13.91 0.95 6.22
C LEU A 202 14.89 0.32 5.23
N ILE A 203 14.47 -0.74 4.54
CA ILE A 203 15.21 -1.34 3.43
C ILE A 203 14.39 -1.14 2.17
N ARG A 204 15.00 -0.64 1.10
CA ARG A 204 14.43 -0.55 -0.24
C ARG A 204 15.28 -1.32 -1.23
N TYR A 205 14.63 -1.92 -2.22
CA TYR A 205 15.23 -2.72 -3.26
C TYR A 205 14.67 -2.36 -4.63
N GLY A 206 15.51 -1.95 -5.57
CA GLY A 206 15.13 -1.73 -6.95
C GLY A 206 14.99 -3.06 -7.69
N PHE A 207 13.80 -3.41 -8.13
CA PHE A 207 13.54 -4.70 -8.77
C PHE A 207 14.21 -4.83 -10.14
N LYS A 208 14.26 -3.74 -10.91
CA LYS A 208 14.94 -3.73 -12.23
C LYS A 208 16.43 -3.42 -12.10
N THR A 209 16.80 -2.48 -11.21
CA THR A 209 18.20 -2.03 -11.06
C THR A 209 19.02 -2.90 -10.10
N LYS A 210 18.38 -3.64 -9.21
CA LYS A 210 19.00 -4.39 -8.09
C LYS A 210 19.68 -3.50 -7.05
N GLU A 211 19.47 -2.19 -7.10
CA GLU A 211 19.99 -1.25 -6.13
C GLU A 211 19.34 -1.42 -4.76
N ILE A 212 20.15 -1.30 -3.70
CA ILE A 212 19.72 -1.45 -2.31
C ILE A 212 19.95 -0.16 -1.54
N MET A 213 18.96 0.27 -0.78
CA MET A 213 19.09 1.35 0.19
C MET A 213 18.73 0.87 1.59
N VAL A 214 19.58 1.22 2.55
CA VAL A 214 19.36 0.98 3.98
C VAL A 214 19.28 2.32 4.70
N CYS A 215 18.17 2.59 5.39
CA CYS A 215 18.01 3.77 6.22
C CYS A 215 17.70 3.37 7.66
N LEU A 216 18.61 3.66 8.60
CA LEU A 216 18.38 3.42 10.02
C LEU A 216 17.63 4.61 10.63
N VAL A 217 16.50 4.33 11.28
CA VAL A 217 15.77 5.31 12.07
C VAL A 217 16.29 5.29 13.49
N VAL A 218 16.80 6.43 13.95
CA VAL A 218 17.52 6.52 15.22
C VAL A 218 16.91 7.54 16.17
N ASN A 219 16.85 7.20 17.46
CA ASN A 219 16.47 8.11 18.54
C ASN A 219 17.71 8.94 18.97
N GLY A 220 18.16 9.78 18.07
CA GLY A 220 19.40 10.58 18.24
C GLY A 220 19.85 11.17 16.91
N LYS A 221 20.99 11.80 16.90
CA LYS A 221 21.55 12.47 15.71
C LYS A 221 22.66 11.67 15.02
N ARG A 222 23.27 10.70 15.67
CA ARG A 222 24.45 9.98 15.16
C ARG A 222 24.40 8.50 15.50
N LEU A 223 25.02 7.70 14.64
CA LEU A 223 25.22 6.28 14.84
C LEU A 223 26.65 6.03 15.32
N PRO A 224 26.88 5.51 16.55
CA PRO A 224 28.25 5.25 17.06
C PRO A 224 28.99 4.24 16.19
N LYS A 225 30.24 4.53 15.80
CA LYS A 225 31.06 3.65 14.97
C LYS A 225 30.37 3.20 13.68
N ALA A 226 29.68 4.14 13.02
CA ALA A 226 28.92 3.90 11.79
C ALA A 226 29.79 3.26 10.71
N GLU A 227 31.09 3.60 10.65
CA GLU A 227 32.06 3.04 9.72
C GLU A 227 32.11 1.51 9.73
N ARG A 228 32.00 0.88 10.91
CA ARG A 228 31.99 -0.59 11.04
C ARG A 228 30.73 -1.23 10.44
N LEU A 229 29.60 -0.56 10.52
CA LEU A 229 28.36 -1.02 9.88
C LEU A 229 28.45 -0.85 8.37
N ILE A 230 28.92 0.32 7.94
CA ILE A 230 29.08 0.65 6.52
C ILE A 230 29.99 -0.35 5.83
N GLU A 231 31.19 -0.63 6.41
CA GLU A 231 32.16 -1.60 5.87
C GLU A 231 31.55 -2.99 5.62
N LYS A 232 30.60 -3.42 6.46
CA LYS A 232 29.90 -4.70 6.28
C LYS A 232 28.79 -4.61 5.23
N LEU A 233 27.95 -3.56 5.28
CA LEU A 233 26.82 -3.40 4.39
C LEU A 233 27.23 -3.19 2.92
N ILE A 234 28.33 -2.48 2.65
CA ILE A 234 28.82 -2.25 1.28
C ILE A 234 29.33 -3.50 0.58
N GLN A 235 29.51 -4.63 1.29
CA GLN A 235 29.85 -5.92 0.70
C GLN A 235 28.64 -6.61 0.06
N ILE A 236 27.43 -6.17 0.39
CA ILE A 236 26.21 -6.73 -0.20
C ILE A 236 26.10 -6.22 -1.63
N GLU A 237 25.96 -7.14 -2.58
CA GLU A 237 25.79 -6.80 -3.99
C GLU A 237 24.55 -5.91 -4.18
N GLY A 238 24.71 -4.82 -4.93
CA GLY A 238 23.63 -3.84 -5.17
C GLY A 238 23.52 -2.76 -4.08
N MET A 239 24.30 -2.80 -2.99
CA MET A 239 24.27 -1.73 -1.99
C MET A 239 24.66 -0.39 -2.64
N THR A 240 23.72 0.57 -2.59
CA THR A 240 23.84 1.86 -3.31
C THR A 240 23.79 3.04 -2.35
N SER A 241 23.06 2.91 -1.23
CA SER A 241 22.85 4.01 -0.30
C SER A 241 22.66 3.53 1.13
N ILE A 242 23.36 4.17 2.08
CA ILE A 242 23.21 3.96 3.52
C ILE A 242 22.96 5.33 4.15
N THR A 243 21.86 5.46 4.87
CA THR A 243 21.39 6.73 5.46
C THR A 243 20.95 6.52 6.91
N ILE A 244 20.83 7.61 7.64
CA ILE A 244 20.11 7.66 8.93
C ILE A 244 18.97 8.67 8.86
N SER A 245 17.86 8.38 9.54
CA SER A 245 16.77 9.31 9.75
C SER A 245 16.60 9.55 11.26
N PRO A 246 16.99 10.73 11.78
CA PRO A 246 16.78 11.09 13.17
C PRO A 246 15.28 11.21 13.48
N ASN A 247 14.78 10.43 14.44
CA ASN A 247 13.42 10.53 14.93
C ASN A 247 13.38 10.37 16.46
N THR A 248 13.22 11.48 17.17
CA THR A 248 13.11 11.54 18.63
C THR A 248 11.67 11.68 19.13
N ARG A 249 10.70 11.70 18.21
CA ARG A 249 9.27 11.80 18.55
C ARG A 249 8.77 10.53 19.26
N ARG A 250 7.70 10.69 20.05
CA ARG A 250 7.05 9.60 20.77
C ARG A 250 5.69 9.20 20.18
N ASP A 251 5.46 9.57 18.95
CA ASP A 251 4.28 9.19 18.17
C ASP A 251 4.53 7.92 17.34
N ASN A 252 3.54 7.52 16.54
CA ASN A 252 3.59 6.33 15.68
C ASN A 252 4.28 6.60 14.33
N VAL A 253 4.84 7.79 14.10
CA VAL A 253 5.55 8.10 12.86
C VAL A 253 6.92 7.43 12.88
N ILE A 254 7.18 6.57 11.93
CA ILE A 254 8.42 5.77 11.87
C ILE A 254 9.60 6.64 11.43
N MET A 255 9.49 7.30 10.28
CA MET A 255 10.57 8.11 9.73
C MET A 255 10.64 9.48 10.41
N GLY A 256 11.85 10.06 10.48
CA GLY A 256 12.01 11.47 10.82
C GLY A 256 11.62 12.39 9.66
N ASP A 257 11.71 13.70 9.89
CA ASP A 257 11.39 14.71 8.88
C ASP A 257 12.53 14.92 7.85
N SER A 258 13.70 14.33 8.13
CA SER A 258 14.89 14.41 7.29
C SER A 258 15.72 13.13 7.38
N TYR A 259 16.70 13.02 6.52
CA TYR A 259 17.72 11.98 6.58
C TYR A 259 19.12 12.54 6.29
N GLU A 260 20.13 11.85 6.76
CA GLU A 260 21.54 12.16 6.49
C GLU A 260 22.21 10.98 5.77
N ILE A 261 23.03 11.27 4.79
CA ILE A 261 23.76 10.27 4.01
C ILE A 261 25.00 9.86 4.78
N LEU A 262 25.12 8.57 5.07
CA LEU A 262 26.33 7.98 5.65
C LEU A 262 27.28 7.45 4.57
N TRP A 263 26.71 6.91 3.49
CA TRP A 263 27.47 6.40 2.35
C TRP A 263 26.56 6.32 1.10
N GLY A 264 27.17 6.50 -0.07
CA GLY A 264 26.47 6.43 -1.35
C GLY A 264 25.71 7.71 -1.71
N GLN A 265 24.69 7.60 -2.54
CA GLN A 265 24.02 8.74 -3.17
C GLN A 265 22.79 9.27 -2.44
N GLY A 266 22.32 8.59 -1.39
CA GLY A 266 21.14 9.00 -0.61
C GLY A 266 19.79 8.57 -1.20
N TYR A 267 19.79 7.85 -2.31
CA TYR A 267 18.61 7.32 -2.99
C TYR A 267 18.95 6.01 -3.71
N ILE A 268 17.95 5.33 -4.22
CA ILE A 268 18.05 4.28 -5.24
C ILE A 268 17.24 4.68 -6.46
N THR A 269 17.47 4.02 -7.58
CA THR A 269 16.64 4.14 -8.77
C THR A 269 15.92 2.83 -9.07
N ASP A 270 14.71 2.92 -9.62
CA ASP A 270 13.99 1.76 -10.16
C ASP A 270 13.08 2.20 -11.32
N TYR A 271 12.43 1.26 -11.98
CA TYR A 271 11.59 1.52 -13.13
C TYR A 271 10.17 0.99 -12.94
N ILE A 272 9.18 1.73 -13.44
CA ILE A 272 7.82 1.24 -13.72
C ILE A 272 7.64 1.35 -15.24
N GLY A 273 7.50 0.19 -15.93
CA GLY A 273 7.59 0.18 -17.36
C GLY A 273 8.96 0.70 -17.85
N ASN A 274 8.94 1.74 -18.66
CA ASN A 274 10.14 2.41 -19.18
C ASN A 274 10.52 3.68 -18.42
N VAL A 275 9.71 4.11 -17.46
CA VAL A 275 9.96 5.35 -16.69
C VAL A 275 10.82 5.04 -15.48
N LYS A 276 11.95 5.77 -15.37
CA LYS A 276 12.90 5.69 -14.27
C LYS A 276 12.48 6.60 -13.12
N TYR A 277 12.56 6.12 -11.90
CA TYR A 277 12.29 6.91 -10.70
C TYR A 277 13.47 6.91 -9.77
N GLN A 278 13.78 8.09 -9.24
CA GLN A 278 14.70 8.27 -8.14
C GLN A 278 13.90 8.22 -6.84
N ILE A 279 14.32 7.36 -5.90
CA ILE A 279 13.55 7.02 -4.71
C ILE A 279 14.40 7.27 -3.47
N SER A 280 14.06 8.30 -2.70
CA SER A 280 14.71 8.62 -1.43
C SER A 280 14.14 7.79 -0.26
N PRO A 281 14.72 7.83 0.95
CA PRO A 281 14.13 7.20 2.13
C PRO A 281 12.71 7.69 2.42
N LEU A 282 12.42 8.97 2.17
CA LEU A 282 11.14 9.62 2.50
C LEU A 282 10.12 9.55 1.36
N SER A 283 10.54 9.24 0.12
CA SER A 283 9.63 9.16 -1.03
C SER A 283 8.58 8.06 -0.82
N PHE A 284 7.33 8.36 -1.19
CA PHE A 284 6.33 7.30 -1.39
C PHE A 284 6.62 6.61 -2.73
N TYR A 285 6.70 5.29 -2.72
CA TYR A 285 6.82 4.45 -3.91
C TYR A 285 6.11 3.13 -3.64
N GLN A 286 5.33 2.66 -4.59
CA GLN A 286 4.51 1.44 -4.46
C GLN A 286 5.36 0.22 -4.13
N VAL A 287 4.89 -0.60 -3.18
CA VAL A 287 5.71 -1.68 -2.59
C VAL A 287 5.80 -2.96 -3.43
N ASN A 288 5.00 -3.07 -4.47
CA ASN A 288 4.97 -4.22 -5.39
C ASN A 288 5.12 -3.73 -6.83
N PRO A 289 6.34 -3.58 -7.33
CA PRO A 289 6.60 -2.97 -8.64
C PRO A 289 6.00 -3.76 -9.80
N VAL A 290 5.91 -5.09 -9.68
CA VAL A 290 5.31 -5.97 -10.71
C VAL A 290 3.82 -5.67 -10.89
N GLN A 291 3.09 -5.56 -9.79
CA GLN A 291 1.66 -5.24 -9.85
C GLN A 291 1.42 -3.74 -10.10
N THR A 292 2.33 -2.87 -9.66
CA THR A 292 2.25 -1.43 -9.94
C THR A 292 2.32 -1.16 -11.46
N GLU A 293 3.18 -1.87 -12.18
CA GLU A 293 3.24 -1.75 -13.65
C GLU A 293 1.90 -2.16 -14.29
N LYS A 294 1.24 -3.21 -13.80
CA LYS A 294 -0.09 -3.61 -14.26
C LYS A 294 -1.18 -2.61 -13.85
N LEU A 295 -1.13 -2.10 -12.62
CA LEU A 295 -2.06 -1.11 -12.09
C LEU A 295 -2.05 0.17 -12.93
N TYR A 296 -0.85 0.70 -13.20
CA TYR A 296 -0.68 1.91 -14.01
C TYR A 296 -0.95 1.65 -15.50
N GLY A 297 -0.65 0.43 -15.98
CA GLY A 297 -1.04 -0.02 -17.32
C GLY A 297 -2.56 0.03 -17.51
N LEU A 298 -3.34 -0.43 -16.51
CA LEU A 298 -4.80 -0.33 -16.52
C LEU A 298 -5.27 1.13 -16.45
N ALA A 299 -4.64 1.96 -15.61
CA ALA A 299 -5.00 3.38 -15.55
C ALA A 299 -4.77 4.08 -16.90
N LEU A 300 -3.67 3.78 -17.60
CA LEU A 300 -3.37 4.27 -18.93
C LEU A 300 -4.35 3.72 -20.00
N GLU A 301 -4.68 2.43 -19.92
CA GLU A 301 -5.68 1.81 -20.80
C GLU A 301 -7.05 2.47 -20.63
N TYR A 302 -7.49 2.71 -19.40
CA TYR A 302 -8.78 3.32 -19.10
C TYR A 302 -8.83 4.81 -19.46
N ALA A 303 -7.72 5.53 -19.33
CA ALA A 303 -7.61 6.89 -19.82
C ALA A 303 -7.76 6.95 -21.34
N ASP A 304 -7.36 5.90 -22.07
CA ASP A 304 -7.48 5.75 -23.54
C ASP A 304 -6.99 7.00 -24.30
N LEU A 305 -5.75 7.41 -24.00
CA LEU A 305 -5.14 8.63 -24.54
C LEU A 305 -4.69 8.45 -26.01
N LYS A 306 -4.98 9.45 -26.85
CA LYS A 306 -4.64 9.49 -28.28
C LYS A 306 -3.49 10.45 -28.60
N GLY A 307 -3.06 11.28 -27.64
CA GLY A 307 -1.95 12.20 -27.75
C GLY A 307 -2.34 13.68 -27.86
N ASP A 308 -3.62 13.99 -27.74
CA ASP A 308 -4.15 15.35 -27.76
C ASP A 308 -4.83 15.77 -26.44
N GLU A 309 -4.90 14.84 -25.46
CA GLU A 309 -5.57 15.10 -24.21
C GLU A 309 -4.70 15.80 -23.17
N THR A 310 -5.34 16.64 -22.39
CA THR A 310 -4.84 17.23 -21.15
C THR A 310 -5.32 16.38 -19.96
N VAL A 311 -4.37 15.85 -19.21
CA VAL A 311 -4.62 14.97 -18.08
C VAL A 311 -4.24 15.63 -16.75
N TRP A 312 -5.09 15.57 -15.74
CA TRP A 312 -4.78 15.96 -14.38
C TRP A 312 -4.64 14.73 -13.49
N ASP A 313 -3.51 14.63 -12.79
CA ASP A 313 -3.24 13.63 -11.76
C ASP A 313 -3.32 14.30 -10.38
N LEU A 314 -4.44 14.07 -9.72
CA LEU A 314 -4.72 14.65 -8.40
C LEU A 314 -4.29 13.64 -7.31
N TYR A 315 -3.29 13.97 -6.53
CA TYR A 315 -2.49 13.13 -5.61
C TYR A 315 -1.26 12.49 -6.28
N CYS A 316 -0.52 13.25 -7.09
CA CYS A 316 0.53 12.70 -7.95
C CYS A 316 1.76 12.15 -7.19
N GLY A 317 1.96 12.49 -5.90
CA GLY A 317 3.13 12.08 -5.14
C GLY A 317 4.43 12.51 -5.84
N ILE A 318 5.36 11.57 -6.03
CA ILE A 318 6.62 11.79 -6.78
C ILE A 318 6.43 11.66 -8.31
N GLY A 319 5.20 11.81 -8.81
CA GLY A 319 4.87 11.78 -10.23
C GLY A 319 4.77 10.39 -10.84
N THR A 320 4.53 9.33 -10.06
CA THR A 320 4.59 7.96 -10.57
C THR A 320 3.52 7.68 -11.64
N ILE A 321 2.26 8.04 -11.42
CA ILE A 321 1.19 7.90 -12.41
C ILE A 321 1.32 8.97 -13.48
N SER A 322 1.58 10.24 -13.09
CA SER A 322 1.72 11.37 -14.01
C SER A 322 2.71 11.09 -15.13
N LEU A 323 3.94 10.67 -14.79
CA LEU A 323 4.99 10.39 -15.76
C LEU A 323 4.71 9.16 -16.61
N PHE A 324 3.95 8.19 -16.06
CA PHE A 324 3.51 7.04 -16.82
C PHE A 324 2.47 7.43 -17.88
N LEU A 325 1.53 8.34 -17.55
CA LEU A 325 0.53 8.89 -18.46
C LEU A 325 1.15 9.85 -19.50
N ALA A 326 2.18 10.62 -19.11
CA ALA A 326 2.84 11.59 -19.99
C ALA A 326 3.45 10.96 -21.25
N GLN A 327 3.72 9.65 -21.24
CA GLN A 327 4.17 8.91 -22.42
C GLN A 327 3.15 8.93 -23.58
N LYS A 328 1.87 9.21 -23.31
CA LYS A 328 0.77 9.19 -24.28
C LYS A 328 -0.12 10.43 -24.27
N ALA A 329 -0.05 11.26 -23.24
CA ALA A 329 -0.82 12.49 -23.15
C ALA A 329 -0.15 13.63 -23.94
N LYS A 330 -0.93 14.63 -24.35
CA LYS A 330 -0.41 15.90 -24.83
C LYS A 330 0.27 16.66 -23.69
N GLN A 331 -0.42 16.76 -22.55
CA GLN A 331 0.05 17.45 -21.36
C GLN A 331 -0.47 16.74 -20.11
N VAL A 332 0.36 16.65 -19.09
CA VAL A 332 -0.04 16.14 -17.76
C VAL A 332 0.23 17.20 -16.70
N TYR A 333 -0.74 17.42 -15.85
CA TYR A 333 -0.63 18.29 -14.67
C TYR A 333 -0.78 17.44 -13.39
N GLY A 334 0.26 17.44 -12.57
CA GLY A 334 0.27 16.71 -11.28
C GLY A 334 0.09 17.67 -10.11
N VAL A 335 -0.77 17.31 -9.14
CA VAL A 335 -1.00 18.09 -7.92
C VAL A 335 -0.73 17.23 -6.70
N GLU A 336 0.06 17.76 -5.77
CA GLU A 336 0.39 17.10 -4.49
C GLU A 336 0.59 18.16 -3.39
N ILE A 337 0.11 17.86 -2.19
CA ILE A 337 0.19 18.77 -1.05
C ILE A 337 1.60 18.84 -0.42
N VAL A 338 2.43 17.80 -0.63
CA VAL A 338 3.77 17.69 -0.05
C VAL A 338 4.81 18.30 -0.98
N PRO A 339 5.44 19.46 -0.62
CA PRO A 339 6.39 20.14 -1.50
C PRO A 339 7.57 19.25 -1.93
N GLN A 340 8.15 18.48 -1.01
CA GLN A 340 9.26 17.58 -1.32
C GLN A 340 8.89 16.52 -2.38
N ALA A 341 7.66 16.03 -2.36
CA ALA A 341 7.21 15.07 -3.38
C ALA A 341 7.12 15.70 -4.76
N ILE A 342 6.74 16.99 -4.84
CA ILE A 342 6.75 17.75 -6.10
C ILE A 342 8.18 17.99 -6.60
N ASP A 343 9.15 18.29 -5.72
CA ASP A 343 10.55 18.39 -6.11
C ASP A 343 11.06 17.06 -6.67
N ASP A 344 10.74 15.96 -6.02
CA ASP A 344 11.07 14.60 -6.49
C ASP A 344 10.38 14.31 -7.86
N ALA A 345 9.11 14.72 -8.05
CA ALA A 345 8.38 14.56 -9.32
C ALA A 345 9.04 15.31 -10.48
N LYS A 346 9.44 16.56 -10.24
CA LYS A 346 10.17 17.39 -11.23
C LYS A 346 11.52 16.77 -11.60
N GLU A 347 12.27 16.25 -10.61
CA GLU A 347 13.53 15.56 -10.89
C GLU A 347 13.28 14.25 -11.66
N ASN A 348 12.23 13.50 -11.33
CA ASN A 348 11.83 12.30 -12.05
C ASN A 348 11.42 12.62 -13.50
N ALA A 349 10.73 13.72 -13.78
CA ALA A 349 10.44 14.17 -15.14
C ALA A 349 11.73 14.45 -15.92
N LYS A 350 12.66 15.19 -15.31
CA LYS A 350 13.92 15.58 -15.90
C LYS A 350 14.83 14.39 -16.26
N ILE A 351 15.00 13.41 -15.36
CA ILE A 351 15.84 12.23 -15.63
C ILE A 351 15.28 11.32 -16.73
N ASN A 352 13.98 11.45 -17.06
CA ASN A 352 13.32 10.75 -18.15
C ASN A 352 13.17 11.59 -19.42
N ALA A 353 13.65 12.85 -19.44
CA ALA A 353 13.44 13.81 -20.51
C ALA A 353 11.94 13.96 -20.89
N ILE A 354 11.06 13.95 -19.87
CA ILE A 354 9.62 14.19 -20.02
C ILE A 354 9.40 15.68 -19.79
N ASP A 355 9.01 16.41 -20.83
CA ASP A 355 8.80 17.87 -20.85
C ASP A 355 7.33 18.28 -20.92
N ASN A 356 6.43 17.31 -21.11
CA ASN A 356 4.98 17.48 -21.12
C ASN A 356 4.31 17.13 -19.79
N ALA A 357 5.03 17.23 -18.67
CA ALA A 357 4.49 17.06 -17.32
C ALA A 357 4.87 18.27 -16.45
N GLU A 358 3.87 18.88 -15.83
CA GLU A 358 4.02 20.01 -14.92
C GLU A 358 3.44 19.68 -13.55
N PHE A 359 4.05 20.20 -12.47
CA PHE A 359 3.71 19.79 -11.10
C PHE A 359 3.49 20.98 -10.19
N PHE A 360 2.39 20.96 -9.43
CA PHE A 360 1.93 22.00 -8.54
C PHE A 360 1.87 21.52 -7.08
N VAL A 361 2.34 22.38 -6.17
CA VAL A 361 2.17 22.15 -4.71
C VAL A 361 0.85 22.77 -4.28
N GLY A 362 -0.03 22.00 -3.72
CA GLY A 362 -1.30 22.50 -3.17
C GLY A 362 -2.36 21.42 -3.06
N LYS A 363 -3.55 21.85 -2.67
CA LYS A 363 -4.71 20.96 -2.70
C LYS A 363 -5.35 21.00 -4.07
N ALA A 364 -5.74 19.83 -4.57
CA ALA A 364 -6.30 19.69 -5.91
C ALA A 364 -7.58 20.53 -6.11
N GLU A 365 -8.43 20.60 -5.10
CA GLU A 365 -9.67 21.40 -5.09
C GLU A 365 -9.44 22.93 -5.12
N GLU A 366 -8.22 23.37 -4.84
CA GLU A 366 -7.81 24.79 -4.92
C GLU A 366 -7.04 25.04 -6.21
N VAL A 367 -6.03 24.23 -6.51
CA VAL A 367 -5.12 24.40 -7.65
C VAL A 367 -5.85 24.27 -8.99
N LEU A 368 -6.71 23.25 -9.15
CA LEU A 368 -7.39 22.98 -10.42
C LEU A 368 -8.31 24.12 -10.87
N PRO A 369 -9.22 24.65 -10.03
CA PRO A 369 -10.05 25.79 -10.42
C PRO A 369 -9.27 27.08 -10.66
N GLU A 370 -8.20 27.33 -9.86
CA GLU A 370 -7.36 28.52 -9.99
C GLU A 370 -6.61 28.53 -11.32
N TYR A 371 -6.02 27.39 -11.70
CA TYR A 371 -5.35 27.20 -12.98
C TYR A 371 -6.27 27.56 -14.16
N TYR A 372 -7.49 27.03 -14.19
CA TYR A 372 -8.40 27.30 -15.30
C TYR A 372 -8.94 28.74 -15.28
N ALA A 373 -9.14 29.35 -14.11
CA ALA A 373 -9.53 30.76 -14.02
C ALA A 373 -8.39 31.69 -14.48
N GLU A 374 -7.13 31.31 -14.28
CA GLU A 374 -5.96 32.05 -14.79
C GLU A 374 -5.82 31.86 -16.31
N TYR A 375 -5.94 30.65 -16.79
CA TYR A 375 -5.91 30.34 -18.23
C TYR A 375 -6.94 31.16 -19.00
N GLU A 376 -8.22 31.20 -18.55
CA GLU A 376 -9.29 31.97 -19.16
C GLU A 376 -8.97 33.47 -19.20
N ARG A 377 -8.34 34.03 -18.15
CA ARG A 377 -7.92 35.44 -18.10
C ARG A 377 -6.80 35.74 -19.10
N GLU A 378 -5.83 34.87 -19.23
CA GLU A 378 -4.66 35.04 -20.10
C GLU A 378 -4.99 34.82 -21.60
N HIS A 379 -5.98 33.99 -21.90
CA HIS A 379 -6.38 33.61 -23.25
C HIS A 379 -7.69 34.29 -23.72
N ASN A 380 -7.97 35.52 -23.23
CA ASN A 380 -9.08 36.36 -23.67
C ASN A 380 -10.48 35.68 -23.55
N GLY A 381 -10.68 34.87 -22.53
CA GLY A 381 -11.95 34.15 -22.28
C GLY A 381 -12.06 32.81 -22.99
N GLU A 382 -10.97 32.30 -23.56
CA GLU A 382 -10.94 30.92 -24.06
C GLU A 382 -10.93 29.94 -22.90
N THR A 383 -11.90 29.02 -22.87
CA THR A 383 -12.02 28.00 -21.83
C THR A 383 -11.17 26.76 -22.20
N ALA A 384 -10.25 26.38 -21.33
CA ALA A 384 -9.61 25.07 -21.40
C ALA A 384 -10.33 24.07 -20.50
N HIS A 385 -10.19 22.79 -20.80
CA HIS A 385 -10.83 21.71 -20.04
C HIS A 385 -9.81 20.61 -19.72
N ALA A 386 -9.99 19.94 -18.59
CA ALA A 386 -9.38 18.65 -18.33
C ALA A 386 -10.13 17.61 -19.17
N ASP A 387 -9.44 16.91 -20.07
CA ASP A 387 -10.05 15.80 -20.80
C ASP A 387 -10.18 14.59 -19.90
N VAL A 388 -9.15 14.30 -19.12
CA VAL A 388 -9.08 13.18 -18.18
C VAL A 388 -8.60 13.67 -16.83
N ILE A 389 -9.28 13.23 -15.77
CA ILE A 389 -8.82 13.37 -14.39
C ILE A 389 -8.48 11.99 -13.84
N VAL A 390 -7.28 11.83 -13.28
CA VAL A 390 -6.84 10.62 -12.58
C VAL A 390 -6.72 10.94 -11.09
N VAL A 391 -7.24 10.07 -10.24
CA VAL A 391 -7.12 10.19 -8.78
C VAL A 391 -6.60 8.91 -8.16
N ASP A 392 -5.65 9.02 -7.22
CA ASP A 392 -5.16 7.93 -6.36
C ASP A 392 -5.15 8.41 -4.90
N PRO A 393 -6.34 8.63 -4.29
CA PRO A 393 -6.45 9.21 -2.97
C PRO A 393 -5.99 8.25 -1.87
N PRO A 394 -5.66 8.77 -0.66
CA PRO A 394 -5.41 7.95 0.51
C PRO A 394 -6.64 7.12 0.89
N ARG A 395 -6.48 6.17 1.84
CA ARG A 395 -7.54 5.24 2.28
C ARG A 395 -8.89 5.87 2.64
N LYS A 396 -8.92 7.14 3.01
CA LYS A 396 -10.18 7.88 3.29
C LYS A 396 -10.99 8.21 2.03
N GLY A 397 -10.44 8.00 0.84
CA GLY A 397 -11.02 8.41 -0.44
C GLY A 397 -10.83 9.91 -0.69
N CYS A 398 -11.48 10.42 -1.74
CA CYS A 398 -11.57 11.86 -2.00
C CYS A 398 -12.43 12.53 -0.93
N ASP A 399 -12.12 13.77 -0.60
CA ASP A 399 -13.03 14.58 0.18
C ASP A 399 -14.16 15.16 -0.71
N GLU A 400 -15.20 15.68 -0.06
CA GLU A 400 -16.40 16.16 -0.75
C GLU A 400 -16.10 17.34 -1.68
N THR A 401 -15.25 18.27 -1.24
CA THR A 401 -14.85 19.44 -2.01
C THR A 401 -14.14 19.07 -3.31
N LEU A 402 -13.26 18.03 -3.25
CA LEU A 402 -12.60 17.54 -4.46
C LEU A 402 -13.58 16.87 -5.42
N LEU A 403 -14.52 16.05 -4.91
CA LEU A 403 -15.55 15.42 -5.75
C LEU A 403 -16.44 16.47 -6.44
N GLU A 404 -16.83 17.53 -5.72
CA GLU A 404 -17.55 18.69 -6.27
C GLU A 404 -16.74 19.40 -7.37
N THR A 405 -15.43 19.56 -7.14
CA THR A 405 -14.52 20.17 -8.11
C THR A 405 -14.44 19.33 -9.38
N ILE A 406 -14.28 17.99 -9.27
CA ILE A 406 -14.27 17.09 -10.42
C ILE A 406 -15.58 17.22 -11.23
N VAL A 407 -16.72 17.21 -10.55
CA VAL A 407 -18.04 17.38 -11.21
C VAL A 407 -18.15 18.75 -11.91
N LYS A 408 -17.66 19.82 -11.28
CA LYS A 408 -17.67 21.17 -11.84
C LYS A 408 -16.76 21.31 -13.07
N MET A 409 -15.60 20.67 -13.06
CA MET A 409 -14.64 20.68 -14.18
C MET A 409 -15.11 19.86 -15.38
N GLN A 410 -16.06 18.94 -15.18
CA GLN A 410 -16.67 18.14 -16.22
C GLN A 410 -15.71 17.40 -17.16
N PRO A 411 -14.65 16.73 -16.66
CA PRO A 411 -13.79 15.94 -17.54
C PRO A 411 -14.61 14.88 -18.28
N GLU A 412 -14.18 14.51 -19.49
CA GLU A 412 -14.83 13.44 -20.25
C GLU A 412 -14.71 12.10 -19.51
N LYS A 413 -13.52 11.86 -18.91
CA LYS A 413 -13.20 10.63 -18.21
C LYS A 413 -12.62 10.92 -16.82
N VAL A 414 -12.98 10.07 -15.86
CA VAL A 414 -12.30 10.00 -14.55
C VAL A 414 -11.76 8.59 -14.36
N VAL A 415 -10.47 8.46 -14.16
CA VAL A 415 -9.81 7.21 -13.80
C VAL A 415 -9.54 7.23 -12.30
N TYR A 416 -10.23 6.38 -11.55
CA TYR A 416 -10.12 6.32 -10.11
C TYR A 416 -9.32 5.09 -9.70
N VAL A 417 -8.12 5.28 -9.15
CA VAL A 417 -7.30 4.26 -8.49
C VAL A 417 -7.58 4.31 -7.00
N SER A 418 -7.77 3.16 -6.34
CA SER A 418 -8.12 3.14 -4.91
C SER A 418 -7.58 1.92 -4.19
N CYS A 419 -6.97 2.14 -3.04
CA CYS A 419 -6.54 1.09 -2.10
C CYS A 419 -7.64 0.64 -1.13
N ASP A 420 -8.83 1.27 -1.15
CA ASP A 420 -9.97 0.90 -0.31
C ASP A 420 -11.29 0.92 -1.10
N SER A 421 -11.80 -0.25 -1.42
CA SER A 421 -13.03 -0.40 -2.20
C SER A 421 -14.30 0.11 -1.50
N ALA A 422 -14.27 0.35 -0.17
CA ALA A 422 -15.43 0.90 0.54
C ALA A 422 -15.55 2.42 0.31
N THR A 423 -14.43 3.16 0.43
CA THR A 423 -14.39 4.59 0.11
C THR A 423 -14.56 4.82 -1.38
N LEU A 424 -13.97 3.97 -2.23
CA LEU A 424 -14.22 3.99 -3.67
C LEU A 424 -15.73 3.91 -3.97
N ALA A 425 -16.44 2.92 -3.42
CA ALA A 425 -17.87 2.74 -3.67
C ALA A 425 -18.70 3.96 -3.25
N ARG A 426 -18.31 4.64 -2.15
CA ARG A 426 -18.93 5.90 -1.71
C ARG A 426 -18.74 7.01 -2.75
N ASP A 427 -17.51 7.18 -3.21
CA ASP A 427 -17.13 8.26 -4.13
C ASP A 427 -17.72 8.03 -5.53
N LEU A 428 -17.73 6.77 -6.01
CA LEU A 428 -18.40 6.37 -7.25
C LEU A 428 -19.90 6.66 -7.22
N LYS A 429 -20.55 6.41 -6.08
CA LYS A 429 -21.98 6.76 -5.91
C LYS A 429 -22.22 8.24 -6.12
N TYR A 430 -21.37 9.10 -5.55
CA TYR A 430 -21.48 10.54 -5.70
C TYR A 430 -21.27 10.97 -7.15
N LEU A 431 -20.20 10.52 -7.81
CA LEU A 431 -19.92 10.87 -9.20
C LEU A 431 -21.02 10.39 -10.15
N CYS A 432 -21.53 9.17 -9.95
CA CYS A 432 -22.63 8.63 -10.77
C CYS A 432 -23.95 9.38 -10.58
N ALA A 433 -24.22 9.91 -9.38
CA ALA A 433 -25.36 10.77 -9.12
C ALA A 433 -25.22 12.16 -9.79
N ASN A 434 -24.01 12.58 -10.14
CA ASN A 434 -23.66 13.88 -10.70
C ASN A 434 -23.14 13.81 -12.16
N GLY A 435 -23.70 12.92 -12.97
CA GLY A 435 -23.53 12.95 -14.43
C GLY A 435 -22.49 11.99 -14.99
N TYR A 436 -21.93 11.09 -14.18
CA TYR A 436 -21.00 10.06 -14.63
C TYR A 436 -21.63 8.67 -14.62
N GLU A 437 -21.02 7.74 -15.34
CA GLU A 437 -21.34 6.31 -15.28
C GLU A 437 -20.06 5.49 -15.24
N ILE A 438 -20.08 4.38 -14.49
CA ILE A 438 -18.96 3.44 -14.46
C ILE A 438 -18.96 2.65 -15.76
N LYS A 439 -17.85 2.65 -16.48
CA LYS A 439 -17.64 1.85 -17.70
C LYS A 439 -16.86 0.58 -17.43
N MET A 440 -15.83 0.65 -16.58
CA MET A 440 -14.97 -0.48 -16.23
C MET A 440 -14.57 -0.38 -14.78
N CYS A 441 -14.44 -1.52 -14.12
CA CYS A 441 -13.89 -1.62 -12.78
C CYS A 441 -13.11 -2.93 -12.63
N ARG A 442 -11.87 -2.86 -12.15
CA ARG A 442 -11.01 -4.03 -12.03
C ARG A 442 -10.13 -3.97 -10.78
N GLY A 443 -10.10 -5.06 -10.03
CA GLY A 443 -9.17 -5.23 -8.93
C GLY A 443 -7.77 -5.62 -9.39
N VAL A 444 -6.75 -5.16 -8.67
CA VAL A 444 -5.34 -5.58 -8.84
C VAL A 444 -4.83 -6.04 -7.49
N ASP A 445 -4.31 -7.26 -7.43
CA ASP A 445 -3.74 -7.79 -6.19
C ASP A 445 -2.34 -7.24 -5.93
N GLN A 446 -2.29 -5.97 -5.49
CA GLN A 446 -1.07 -5.27 -5.11
C GLN A 446 -0.43 -5.87 -3.86
N PHE A 447 -1.23 -6.53 -3.00
CA PHE A 447 -0.81 -7.03 -1.69
C PHE A 447 -1.22 -8.50 -1.50
N PRO A 448 -0.64 -9.46 -2.26
CA PRO A 448 -0.84 -10.89 -2.03
C PRO A 448 -0.67 -11.29 -0.56
N GLN A 449 -1.39 -12.31 -0.11
CA GLN A 449 -1.39 -12.82 1.27
C GLN A 449 -2.07 -11.90 2.30
N THR A 450 -2.61 -10.76 1.85
CA THR A 450 -3.34 -9.81 2.70
C THR A 450 -4.76 -9.58 2.18
N VAL A 451 -5.63 -9.00 3.00
CA VAL A 451 -7.01 -8.66 2.64
C VAL A 451 -7.14 -7.40 1.77
N HIS A 452 -6.02 -6.75 1.44
CA HIS A 452 -6.01 -5.52 0.67
C HIS A 452 -6.04 -5.80 -0.83
N VAL A 453 -6.70 -4.93 -1.57
CA VAL A 453 -6.78 -4.97 -3.02
C VAL A 453 -6.83 -3.53 -3.54
N GLU A 454 -6.04 -3.24 -4.56
CA GLU A 454 -6.17 -2.01 -5.34
C GLU A 454 -7.29 -2.19 -6.37
N THR A 455 -7.97 -1.10 -6.71
CA THR A 455 -9.07 -1.14 -7.68
C THR A 455 -8.94 0.04 -8.62
N VAL A 456 -9.04 -0.19 -9.92
CA VAL A 456 -9.08 0.87 -10.94
C VAL A 456 -10.48 0.89 -11.55
N CYS A 457 -11.09 2.07 -11.58
CA CYS A 457 -12.39 2.29 -12.21
C CYS A 457 -12.30 3.40 -13.26
N LEU A 458 -12.92 3.17 -14.40
CA LEU A 458 -13.19 4.18 -15.41
C LEU A 458 -14.63 4.70 -15.24
N LEU A 459 -14.74 6.01 -15.04
CA LEU A 459 -16.02 6.71 -15.17
C LEU A 459 -15.99 7.57 -16.43
N GLN A 460 -17.10 7.62 -17.12
CA GLN A 460 -17.30 8.46 -18.29
C GLN A 460 -18.50 9.38 -18.04
N ARG A 461 -18.38 10.63 -18.49
CA ARG A 461 -19.48 11.58 -18.45
C ARG A 461 -20.61 11.12 -19.39
N LYS A 462 -21.86 11.20 -18.91
CA LYS A 462 -23.08 10.84 -19.67
C LYS A 462 -23.38 11.84 -20.77
#